data_5eb755864b3416360ae15ddc19450643
#
_entry.id   5eb755864b3416360ae15ddc19450643
#
_cell.length_a   1.000
_cell.length_b   1.000
_cell.length_c   1.000
_cell.angle_alpha   90.00
_cell.angle_beta   90.00
_cell.angle_gamma   90.00
#
_symmetry.space_group_name_H-M   'P 1'
#
loop_
_entity.id
_entity.type
_entity.pdbx_description
1 polymer ?
#
loop_
_entity_poly.entity_id
_entity_poly.type
_entity_poly.pdbx_seq_one_letter_code
_entity_poly.pdbx_strand_id
1 'polypeptide(L)'
;MSSDSIISKKLDWVLIGCYIFLVICGWLNIYSSSVDVEHSVFDWQAKYGMHIIWIGSAVLLALTILYVIPARFYSVFSWWIYAFTLLALAAVIVMGTEVNGSKSWLALGPVRVQPAEFSKISIALVLATIMEKYTFRFSNMQDVVKVFAAMGFPMLLILAEKETGLALVYVGFLLAFYREGMNQWVILSGLLAIVLFILTLVTSPFTAIVIWIGMIVLFLSLKSRNPLINIPVGAASLTLVSFLPRLCRIESISNVTGIFKPEVWLTLLTLPVALYFTGKFLFNKRKSVVRNSMLAYMLGVGLIFSVDFVFDHVLQDHQRLRIESLLGIKDDPMGAGYNVHQSKIAIGSGGLFGKGFLNGTQTRFDFVPEQSTDFIFCTIGEEWGFVGALLVIGCYLTLLIRLFNAAERQKSRFARIYGYCVASCILMHVVINIGMTIGLMPVIGIPLPFISYGGSSLWAFTILLFIFIRLDYESRK
;
A
#
# COMPACT_ATOMS: atom_id res chain seq x y z
N MET A 1 -22.48 6.99 41.23
CA MET A 1 -22.34 6.66 39.80
C MET A 1 -21.06 5.85 39.65
N SER A 2 -21.13 4.60 39.26
CA SER A 2 -19.98 3.71 39.17
C SER A 2 -18.98 4.19 38.11
N SER A 3 -17.68 3.99 38.32
CA SER A 3 -16.60 4.34 37.38
C SER A 3 -16.85 3.79 35.97
N ASP A 4 -17.54 2.68 35.85
CA ASP A 4 -17.88 2.01 34.60
C ASP A 4 -18.85 2.82 33.71
N SER A 5 -19.79 3.56 34.29
CA SER A 5 -20.71 4.40 33.51
C SER A 5 -20.02 5.63 32.89
N ILE A 6 -18.91 6.07 33.48
CA ILE A 6 -18.11 7.21 32.99
C ILE A 6 -17.18 6.74 31.86
N ILE A 7 -16.64 5.51 31.93
CA ILE A 7 -15.79 4.93 30.92
C ILE A 7 -16.59 4.71 29.63
N SER A 8 -17.77 4.14 29.72
CA SER A 8 -18.67 3.86 28.59
C SER A 8 -19.03 5.12 27.78
N LYS A 9 -19.24 6.27 28.42
CA LYS A 9 -19.63 7.53 27.74
C LYS A 9 -18.50 8.19 26.94
N LYS A 10 -17.24 7.84 27.17
CA LYS A 10 -16.08 8.47 26.54
C LYS A 10 -15.45 7.63 25.42
N LEU A 11 -15.82 6.35 25.32
CA LEU A 11 -15.36 5.48 24.23
C LEU A 11 -16.03 5.84 22.90
N ASP A 12 -15.30 5.65 21.81
CA ASP A 12 -15.85 5.81 20.46
C ASP A 12 -16.55 4.52 20.01
N TRP A 13 -17.83 4.40 20.32
CA TRP A 13 -18.64 3.20 20.01
C TRP A 13 -18.80 2.95 18.52
N VAL A 14 -18.64 3.99 17.69
CA VAL A 14 -18.71 3.80 16.23
C VAL A 14 -17.50 3.00 15.73
N LEU A 15 -16.28 3.31 16.22
CA LEU A 15 -15.08 2.54 15.88
C LEU A 15 -15.19 1.08 16.34
N ILE A 16 -15.67 0.87 17.58
CA ILE A 16 -15.87 -0.47 18.13
C ILE A 16 -16.96 -1.21 17.36
N GLY A 17 -18.06 -0.56 17.01
CA GLY A 17 -19.15 -1.13 16.22
C GLY A 17 -18.68 -1.58 14.81
N CYS A 18 -17.92 -0.73 14.12
CA CYS A 18 -17.32 -1.09 12.84
C CYS A 18 -16.36 -2.29 12.97
N TYR A 19 -15.51 -2.31 13.99
CA TYR A 19 -14.63 -3.43 14.27
C TYR A 19 -15.39 -4.75 14.45
N ILE A 20 -16.42 -4.76 15.33
CA ILE A 20 -17.24 -5.94 15.60
C ILE A 20 -17.96 -6.39 14.32
N PHE A 21 -18.56 -5.46 13.59
CA PHE A 21 -19.25 -5.77 12.33
C PHE A 21 -18.30 -6.45 11.31
N LEU A 22 -17.09 -5.88 11.10
CA LEU A 22 -16.13 -6.44 10.15
C LEU A 22 -15.62 -7.82 10.59
N VAL A 23 -15.38 -8.04 11.89
CA VAL A 23 -14.96 -9.35 12.42
C VAL A 23 -16.06 -10.39 12.24
N ILE A 24 -17.32 -10.05 12.49
CA ILE A 24 -18.46 -10.95 12.28
C ILE A 24 -18.62 -11.27 10.79
N CYS A 25 -18.58 -10.25 9.92
CA CYS A 25 -18.60 -10.46 8.47
C CYS A 25 -17.45 -11.37 8.02
N GLY A 26 -16.25 -11.16 8.57
CA GLY A 26 -15.08 -11.99 8.28
C GLY A 26 -15.32 -13.45 8.64
N TRP A 27 -15.79 -13.71 9.84
CA TRP A 27 -16.07 -15.08 10.26
C TRP A 27 -17.13 -15.77 9.42
N LEU A 28 -18.23 -15.07 9.07
CA LEU A 28 -19.28 -15.63 8.20
C LEU A 28 -18.74 -16.02 6.82
N ASN A 29 -17.90 -15.16 6.21
CA ASN A 29 -17.34 -15.45 4.90
C ASN A 29 -16.24 -16.53 4.95
N ILE A 30 -15.44 -16.60 6.03
CA ILE A 30 -14.47 -17.67 6.23
C ILE A 30 -15.21 -19.00 6.44
N TYR A 31 -16.30 -19.01 7.19
CA TYR A 31 -17.14 -20.19 7.36
C TYR A 31 -17.66 -20.68 6.01
N SER A 32 -18.26 -19.78 5.23
CA SER A 32 -18.81 -20.13 3.92
C SER A 32 -17.76 -20.66 2.94
N SER A 33 -16.57 -20.05 2.92
CA SER A 33 -15.48 -20.45 2.02
C SER A 33 -14.72 -21.72 2.45
N SER A 34 -14.99 -22.26 3.66
CA SER A 34 -14.18 -23.35 4.21
C SER A 34 -15.02 -24.52 4.75
N VAL A 35 -16.35 -24.42 4.68
CA VAL A 35 -17.23 -25.49 5.17
C VAL A 35 -17.39 -26.59 4.12
N ASP A 36 -17.02 -27.81 4.48
CA ASP A 36 -17.37 -29.01 3.75
C ASP A 36 -18.70 -29.56 4.28
N VAL A 37 -19.46 -30.21 3.39
CA VAL A 37 -20.84 -30.71 3.67
C VAL A 37 -20.90 -31.70 4.83
N GLU A 38 -19.78 -32.32 5.19
CA GLU A 38 -19.70 -33.40 6.18
C GLU A 38 -19.27 -32.94 7.59
N HIS A 39 -18.86 -31.65 7.80
CA HIS A 39 -18.30 -31.20 9.07
C HIS A 39 -19.29 -30.36 9.90
N SER A 40 -19.23 -30.52 11.22
CA SER A 40 -20.04 -29.74 12.16
C SER A 40 -19.57 -28.28 12.24
N VAL A 41 -20.48 -27.35 12.58
CA VAL A 41 -20.19 -25.91 12.79
C VAL A 41 -19.08 -25.66 13.84
N PHE A 42 -18.79 -26.64 14.69
CA PHE A 42 -17.80 -26.58 15.77
C PHE A 42 -16.58 -27.47 15.54
N ASP A 43 -16.17 -27.66 14.28
CA ASP A 43 -14.88 -28.30 14.03
C ASP A 43 -13.72 -27.35 14.31
N TRP A 44 -13.06 -27.59 15.44
CA TRP A 44 -11.91 -26.78 15.92
C TRP A 44 -10.65 -26.95 15.07
N GLN A 45 -10.57 -27.96 14.21
CA GLN A 45 -9.44 -28.17 13.31
C GLN A 45 -9.64 -27.43 11.98
N ALA A 46 -10.88 -27.10 11.65
CA ALA A 46 -11.20 -26.33 10.46
C ALA A 46 -10.80 -24.84 10.60
N LYS A 47 -10.56 -24.16 9.47
CA LYS A 47 -10.19 -22.74 9.43
C LYS A 47 -11.17 -21.86 10.21
N TYR A 48 -12.47 -22.06 10.05
CA TYR A 48 -13.52 -21.28 10.73
C TYR A 48 -13.54 -21.50 12.25
N GLY A 49 -13.29 -22.73 12.72
CA GLY A 49 -13.20 -23.02 14.15
C GLY A 49 -11.97 -22.40 14.79
N MET A 50 -10.79 -22.55 14.16
CA MET A 50 -9.58 -21.87 14.60
C MET A 50 -9.75 -20.35 14.61
N HIS A 51 -10.49 -19.78 13.65
CA HIS A 51 -10.72 -18.32 13.60
C HIS A 51 -11.54 -17.81 14.80
N ILE A 52 -12.47 -18.61 15.37
CA ILE A 52 -13.18 -18.27 16.60
C ILE A 52 -12.18 -18.11 17.78
N ILE A 53 -11.20 -19.01 17.87
CA ILE A 53 -10.13 -18.90 18.90
C ILE A 53 -9.33 -17.61 18.72
N TRP A 54 -8.99 -17.27 17.47
CA TRP A 54 -8.29 -16.01 17.17
C TRP A 54 -9.13 -14.79 17.51
N ILE A 55 -10.44 -14.81 17.24
CA ILE A 55 -11.37 -13.73 17.63
C ILE A 55 -11.44 -13.62 19.15
N GLY A 56 -11.62 -14.71 19.87
CA GLY A 56 -11.66 -14.69 21.34
C GLY A 56 -10.39 -14.13 21.96
N SER A 57 -9.22 -14.53 21.46
CA SER A 57 -7.94 -14.01 21.91
C SER A 57 -7.73 -12.54 21.52
N ALA A 58 -8.18 -12.11 20.32
CA ALA A 58 -8.13 -10.71 19.89
C ALA A 58 -9.02 -9.80 20.77
N VAL A 59 -10.21 -10.28 21.14
CA VAL A 59 -11.10 -9.56 22.10
C VAL A 59 -10.43 -9.43 23.47
N LEU A 60 -9.79 -10.50 23.96
CA LEU A 60 -9.05 -10.45 25.23
C LEU A 60 -7.91 -9.42 25.18
N LEU A 61 -7.15 -9.38 24.06
CA LEU A 61 -6.13 -8.38 23.83
C LEU A 61 -6.71 -6.96 23.80
N ALA A 62 -7.82 -6.77 23.10
CA ALA A 62 -8.50 -5.48 23.04
C ALA A 62 -8.92 -4.98 24.42
N LEU A 63 -9.52 -5.86 25.24
CA LEU A 63 -9.92 -5.53 26.61
C LEU A 63 -8.70 -5.23 27.50
N THR A 64 -7.63 -6.00 27.38
CA THR A 64 -6.36 -5.74 28.08
C THR A 64 -5.80 -4.37 27.74
N ILE A 65 -5.78 -4.00 26.47
CA ILE A 65 -5.31 -2.69 26.00
C ILE A 65 -6.18 -1.56 26.54
N LEU A 66 -7.49 -1.74 26.56
CA LEU A 66 -8.42 -0.69 27.00
C LEU A 66 -8.40 -0.48 28.51
N TYR A 67 -8.33 -1.55 29.31
CA TYR A 67 -8.55 -1.47 30.75
C TYR A 67 -7.29 -1.62 31.59
N VAL A 68 -6.30 -2.41 31.15
CA VAL A 68 -5.11 -2.74 31.94
C VAL A 68 -3.93 -1.83 31.59
N ILE A 69 -3.67 -1.59 30.29
CA ILE A 69 -2.46 -0.88 29.86
C ILE A 69 -2.73 0.65 29.88
N PRO A 70 -1.92 1.43 30.63
CA PRO A 70 -2.04 2.89 30.64
C PRO A 70 -1.53 3.48 29.31
N ALA A 71 -2.17 4.58 28.84
CA ALA A 71 -1.82 5.21 27.57
C ALA A 71 -0.33 5.65 27.47
N ARG A 72 0.26 6.07 28.60
CA ARG A 72 1.68 6.46 28.69
C ARG A 72 2.64 5.32 28.38
N PHE A 73 2.23 4.06 28.56
CA PHE A 73 3.06 2.90 28.25
C PHE A 73 3.54 2.93 26.82
N TYR A 74 2.66 3.26 25.87
CA TYR A 74 2.96 3.22 24.43
C TYR A 74 4.02 4.25 24.01
N SER A 75 4.01 5.45 24.58
CA SER A 75 5.00 6.47 24.26
C SER A 75 6.37 6.16 24.92
N VAL A 76 6.37 5.65 26.16
CA VAL A 76 7.61 5.35 26.89
C VAL A 76 8.33 4.11 26.31
N PHE A 77 7.57 3.07 25.96
CA PHE A 77 8.13 1.80 25.49
C PHE A 77 8.19 1.68 23.95
N SER A 78 7.88 2.72 23.20
CA SER A 78 7.86 2.70 21.74
C SER A 78 9.17 2.20 21.12
N TRP A 79 10.32 2.65 21.61
CA TRP A 79 11.64 2.22 21.14
C TRP A 79 11.97 0.77 21.50
N TRP A 80 11.54 0.30 22.68
CA TRP A 80 11.73 -1.09 23.09
C TRP A 80 10.86 -2.05 22.27
N ILE A 81 9.60 -1.66 22.00
CA ILE A 81 8.70 -2.43 21.13
C ILE A 81 9.30 -2.49 19.71
N TYR A 82 9.84 -1.38 19.23
CA TYR A 82 10.48 -1.31 17.91
C TYR A 82 11.73 -2.19 17.84
N ALA A 83 12.62 -2.10 18.83
CA ALA A 83 13.82 -2.93 18.89
C ALA A 83 13.48 -4.44 18.94
N PHE A 84 12.48 -4.81 19.77
CA PHE A 84 11.98 -6.19 19.81
C PHE A 84 11.44 -6.66 18.46
N THR A 85 10.69 -5.82 17.78
CA THR A 85 10.14 -6.14 16.45
C THR A 85 11.26 -6.31 15.41
N LEU A 86 12.29 -5.45 15.43
CA LEU A 86 13.46 -5.61 14.55
C LEU A 86 14.21 -6.91 14.81
N LEU A 87 14.39 -7.27 16.08
CA LEU A 87 15.00 -8.55 16.45
C LEU A 87 14.15 -9.74 15.96
N ALA A 88 12.82 -9.64 16.07
CA ALA A 88 11.92 -10.68 15.59
C ALA A 88 11.98 -10.81 14.05
N LEU A 89 12.01 -9.70 13.30
CA LEU A 89 12.18 -9.71 11.84
C LEU A 89 13.54 -10.31 11.44
N ALA A 90 14.62 -9.92 12.12
CA ALA A 90 15.94 -10.49 11.87
C ALA A 90 15.98 -11.99 12.19
N ALA A 91 15.31 -12.42 13.26
CA ALA A 91 15.22 -13.84 13.63
C ALA A 91 14.47 -14.66 12.56
N VAL A 92 13.42 -14.11 11.95
CA VAL A 92 12.67 -14.78 10.86
C VAL A 92 13.57 -15.04 9.66
N ILE A 93 14.43 -14.12 9.27
CA ILE A 93 15.34 -14.31 8.13
C ILE A 93 16.23 -15.55 8.34
N VAL A 94 16.66 -15.80 9.59
CA VAL A 94 17.55 -16.91 9.94
C VAL A 94 16.77 -18.20 10.24
N MET A 95 15.70 -18.11 11.05
CA MET A 95 15.01 -19.26 11.64
C MET A 95 13.58 -19.46 11.09
N GLY A 96 13.14 -18.60 10.16
CA GLY A 96 11.77 -18.63 9.62
C GLY A 96 11.46 -19.88 8.83
N THR A 97 10.20 -20.32 8.93
CA THR A 97 9.64 -21.39 8.08
C THR A 97 9.20 -20.80 6.75
N GLU A 98 9.53 -21.51 5.69
CA GLU A 98 9.14 -21.10 4.32
C GLU A 98 7.69 -21.49 4.04
N VAL A 99 6.87 -20.51 3.66
CA VAL A 99 5.49 -20.68 3.24
C VAL A 99 5.28 -19.89 1.95
N ASN A 100 4.79 -20.54 0.92
CA ASN A 100 4.54 -19.94 -0.40
C ASN A 100 5.76 -19.18 -0.98
N GLY A 101 6.98 -19.67 -0.73
CA GLY A 101 8.22 -19.09 -1.27
C GLY A 101 8.79 -17.91 -0.46
N SER A 102 8.16 -17.53 0.66
CA SER A 102 8.69 -16.53 1.59
C SER A 102 9.03 -17.13 2.95
N LYS A 103 10.14 -16.69 3.57
CA LYS A 103 10.53 -17.06 4.95
C LYS A 103 10.08 -15.96 5.89
N SER A 104 8.79 -15.94 6.25
CA SER A 104 8.18 -14.84 7.01
C SER A 104 7.48 -15.28 8.30
N TRP A 105 7.48 -16.61 8.61
CA TRP A 105 6.73 -17.17 9.71
C TRP A 105 7.65 -17.75 10.79
N LEU A 106 7.38 -17.38 12.04
CA LEU A 106 7.96 -18.05 13.23
C LEU A 106 6.98 -19.09 13.74
N ALA A 107 7.42 -20.35 13.82
CA ALA A 107 6.66 -21.42 14.43
C ALA A 107 6.93 -21.45 15.95
N LEU A 108 5.95 -21.08 16.75
CA LEU A 108 5.96 -21.16 18.21
C LEU A 108 5.04 -22.31 18.67
N GLY A 109 5.51 -23.53 18.52
CA GLY A 109 4.68 -24.72 18.76
C GLY A 109 3.54 -24.85 17.73
N PRO A 110 2.27 -24.94 18.15
CA PRO A 110 1.13 -25.04 17.23
C PRO A 110 0.75 -23.70 16.56
N VAL A 111 1.29 -22.56 17.07
CA VAL A 111 0.96 -21.24 16.60
C VAL A 111 2.05 -20.74 15.66
N ARG A 112 1.65 -20.25 14.48
CA ARG A 112 2.55 -19.55 13.56
C ARG A 112 2.30 -18.05 13.67
N VAL A 113 3.35 -17.28 13.90
CA VAL A 113 3.28 -15.83 14.04
C VAL A 113 4.12 -15.20 12.94
N GLN A 114 3.58 -14.19 12.28
CA GLN A 114 4.26 -13.40 11.27
C GLN A 114 4.69 -12.05 11.88
N PRO A 115 5.97 -11.85 12.23
CA PRO A 115 6.44 -10.62 12.88
C PRO A 115 6.25 -9.36 12.01
N ALA A 116 6.29 -9.51 10.69
CA ALA A 116 6.03 -8.43 9.76
C ALA A 116 4.65 -7.77 9.97
N GLU A 117 3.63 -8.53 10.39
CA GLU A 117 2.31 -7.99 10.72
C GLU A 117 2.33 -7.05 11.93
N PHE A 118 3.16 -7.34 12.94
CA PHE A 118 3.29 -6.53 14.15
C PHE A 118 4.19 -5.31 13.96
N SER A 119 5.07 -5.33 12.95
CA SER A 119 6.00 -4.24 12.68
C SER A 119 5.29 -2.92 12.35
N LYS A 120 4.10 -2.94 11.74
CA LYS A 120 3.30 -1.73 11.49
C LYS A 120 2.93 -1.00 12.78
N ILE A 121 2.71 -1.74 13.89
CA ILE A 121 2.41 -1.17 15.21
C ILE A 121 3.64 -0.45 15.76
N SER A 122 4.77 -1.15 15.75
CA SER A 122 6.03 -0.61 16.30
C SER A 122 6.53 0.60 15.52
N ILE A 123 6.42 0.56 14.18
CA ILE A 123 6.77 1.70 13.33
C ILE A 123 5.85 2.89 13.62
N ALA A 124 4.52 2.68 13.69
CA ALA A 124 3.57 3.75 14.00
C ALA A 124 3.86 4.41 15.36
N LEU A 125 4.22 3.62 16.39
CA LEU A 125 4.59 4.12 17.72
C LEU A 125 5.89 4.95 17.69
N VAL A 126 6.93 4.45 17.02
CA VAL A 126 8.22 5.15 16.93
C VAL A 126 8.12 6.40 16.08
N LEU A 127 7.40 6.37 14.96
CA LEU A 127 7.13 7.56 14.15
C LEU A 127 6.41 8.63 14.99
N ALA A 128 5.38 8.23 15.75
CA ALA A 128 4.68 9.14 16.65
C ALA A 128 5.63 9.73 17.70
N THR A 129 6.53 8.92 18.28
CA THR A 129 7.51 9.38 19.29
C THR A 129 8.58 10.32 18.71
N ILE A 130 9.05 10.08 17.48
CA ILE A 130 10.02 10.96 16.82
C ILE A 130 9.38 12.31 16.48
N MET A 131 8.17 12.26 15.89
CA MET A 131 7.49 13.43 15.34
C MET A 131 6.73 14.25 16.41
N GLU A 132 6.47 13.69 17.60
CA GLU A 132 5.82 14.41 18.70
C GLU A 132 6.73 15.54 19.25
N LYS A 133 8.04 15.43 19.11
CA LYS A 133 9.00 16.40 19.64
C LYS A 133 8.74 17.79 19.07
N TYR A 134 8.72 18.82 19.95
CA TYR A 134 8.50 20.21 19.55
C TYR A 134 9.52 20.73 18.53
N THR A 135 10.75 20.21 18.60
CA THR A 135 11.85 20.57 17.69
C THR A 135 11.74 19.91 16.31
N PHE A 136 10.89 18.91 16.15
CA PHE A 136 10.74 18.17 14.90
C PHE A 136 10.18 19.05 13.79
N ARG A 137 10.86 19.06 12.64
CA ARG A 137 10.41 19.75 11.41
C ARG A 137 10.87 19.00 10.17
N PHE A 138 9.97 18.82 9.22
CA PHE A 138 10.31 18.26 7.90
C PHE A 138 11.23 19.14 7.05
N SER A 139 11.48 20.40 7.44
CA SER A 139 12.49 21.26 6.82
C SER A 139 13.93 20.92 7.26
N ASN A 140 14.10 20.19 8.36
CA ASN A 140 15.39 19.75 8.87
C ASN A 140 15.72 18.36 8.33
N MET A 141 16.80 18.24 7.54
CA MET A 141 17.22 16.99 6.94
C MET A 141 17.50 15.87 7.96
N GLN A 142 18.05 16.22 9.13
CA GLN A 142 18.31 15.23 10.18
C GLN A 142 17.03 14.58 10.71
N ASP A 143 15.95 15.34 10.84
CA ASP A 143 14.67 14.81 11.31
C ASP A 143 13.98 13.97 10.22
N VAL A 144 14.09 14.40 8.95
CA VAL A 144 13.64 13.62 7.79
C VAL A 144 14.35 12.28 7.74
N VAL A 145 15.70 12.27 7.86
CA VAL A 145 16.49 11.04 7.85
C VAL A 145 16.07 10.10 8.99
N LYS A 146 15.83 10.61 10.21
CA LYS A 146 15.37 9.76 11.34
C LYS A 146 14.04 9.07 11.06
N VAL A 147 13.06 9.81 10.51
CA VAL A 147 11.74 9.28 10.20
C VAL A 147 11.81 8.23 9.09
N PHE A 148 12.51 8.54 7.99
CA PHE A 148 12.67 7.61 6.88
C PHE A 148 13.54 6.40 7.24
N ALA A 149 14.55 6.55 8.10
CA ALA A 149 15.34 5.44 8.61
C ALA A 149 14.51 4.52 9.52
N ALA A 150 13.69 5.10 10.42
CA ALA A 150 12.81 4.33 11.31
C ALA A 150 11.74 3.54 10.53
N MET A 151 11.27 4.04 9.38
CA MET A 151 10.37 3.33 8.50
C MET A 151 11.11 2.37 7.56
N GLY A 152 12.23 2.82 6.99
CA GLY A 152 12.95 2.08 5.95
C GLY A 152 13.69 0.85 6.46
N PHE A 153 14.21 0.87 7.69
CA PHE A 153 14.97 -0.26 8.21
C PHE A 153 14.11 -1.52 8.38
N PRO A 154 12.92 -1.50 9.02
CA PRO A 154 12.02 -2.64 9.02
C PRO A 154 11.55 -3.03 7.62
N MET A 155 11.30 -2.04 6.75
CA MET A 155 10.89 -2.28 5.36
C MET A 155 11.95 -3.08 4.59
N LEU A 156 13.23 -2.78 4.78
CA LEU A 156 14.33 -3.53 4.15
C LEU A 156 14.40 -4.97 4.67
N LEU A 157 14.18 -5.21 5.97
CA LEU A 157 14.12 -6.57 6.52
C LEU A 157 12.95 -7.36 5.93
N ILE A 158 11.77 -6.77 5.84
CA ILE A 158 10.58 -7.40 5.26
C ILE A 158 10.79 -7.70 3.76
N LEU A 159 11.45 -6.80 3.02
CA LEU A 159 11.83 -7.09 1.63
C LEU A 159 12.83 -8.24 1.52
N ALA A 160 13.75 -8.38 2.50
CA ALA A 160 14.66 -9.51 2.57
C ALA A 160 13.94 -10.85 2.86
N GLU A 161 12.80 -10.81 3.57
CA GLU A 161 11.88 -11.95 3.75
C GLU A 161 11.06 -12.28 2.50
N LYS A 162 11.19 -11.48 1.41
CA LYS A 162 10.40 -11.52 0.16
C LYS A 162 8.91 -11.17 0.32
N GLU A 163 8.57 -10.44 1.37
CA GLU A 163 7.20 -9.96 1.67
C GLU A 163 6.99 -8.54 1.14
N THR A 164 6.89 -8.39 -0.19
CA THR A 164 6.76 -7.07 -0.84
C THR A 164 5.45 -6.37 -0.50
N GLY A 165 4.38 -7.13 -0.24
CA GLY A 165 3.05 -6.58 0.06
C GLY A 165 3.03 -5.75 1.34
N LEU A 166 3.55 -6.31 2.43
CA LEU A 166 3.60 -5.62 3.71
C LEU A 166 4.53 -4.40 3.68
N ALA A 167 5.64 -4.47 2.93
CA ALA A 167 6.50 -3.32 2.72
C ALA A 167 5.80 -2.16 2.01
N LEU A 168 4.91 -2.45 1.04
CA LEU A 168 4.15 -1.45 0.30
C LEU A 168 3.16 -0.69 1.21
N VAL A 169 2.61 -1.34 2.23
CA VAL A 169 1.67 -0.72 3.18
C VAL A 169 2.29 0.50 3.88
N TYR A 170 3.61 0.50 4.12
CA TYR A 170 4.29 1.61 4.80
C TYR A 170 4.31 2.90 3.99
N VAL A 171 4.13 2.83 2.67
CA VAL A 171 3.95 4.02 1.82
C VAL A 171 2.73 4.83 2.31
N GLY A 172 1.73 4.19 2.90
CA GLY A 172 0.59 4.88 3.50
C GLY A 172 0.96 5.86 4.60
N PHE A 173 2.06 5.64 5.34
CA PHE A 173 2.51 6.58 6.38
C PHE A 173 2.90 7.97 5.85
N LEU A 174 3.12 8.10 4.54
CA LEU A 174 3.29 9.40 3.89
C LEU A 174 2.09 10.34 4.12
N LEU A 175 0.88 9.80 4.33
CA LEU A 175 -0.30 10.61 4.69
C LEU A 175 -0.13 11.25 6.08
N ALA A 176 0.39 10.50 7.05
CA ALA A 176 0.72 11.03 8.37
C ALA A 176 1.83 12.09 8.30
N PHE A 177 2.85 11.88 7.46
CA PHE A 177 3.94 12.83 7.24
C PHE A 177 3.45 14.13 6.59
N TYR A 178 2.58 14.00 5.59
CA TYR A 178 1.94 15.16 4.96
C TYR A 178 1.17 16.01 5.96
N ARG A 179 0.39 15.36 6.83
CA ARG A 179 -0.39 16.06 7.86
C ARG A 179 0.51 16.80 8.86
N GLU A 180 1.70 16.29 9.16
CA GLU A 180 2.67 16.91 10.07
C GLU A 180 3.61 17.91 9.37
N GLY A 181 3.31 18.28 8.14
CA GLY A 181 3.98 19.38 7.42
C GLY A 181 5.05 18.95 6.40
N MET A 182 5.01 17.69 5.96
CA MET A 182 5.81 17.29 4.80
C MET A 182 5.34 18.03 3.55
N ASN A 183 6.28 18.39 2.70
CA ASN A 183 5.96 19.10 1.46
C ASN A 183 5.08 18.24 0.54
N GLN A 184 3.94 18.81 0.09
CA GLN A 184 3.01 18.17 -0.84
C GLN A 184 3.67 17.65 -2.13
N TRP A 185 4.76 18.27 -2.56
CA TRP A 185 5.50 17.84 -3.75
C TRP A 185 6.10 16.44 -3.61
N VAL A 186 6.36 15.97 -2.39
CA VAL A 186 6.86 14.60 -2.15
C VAL A 186 5.78 13.58 -2.51
N ILE A 187 4.52 13.80 -2.08
CA ILE A 187 3.41 12.92 -2.44
C ILE A 187 3.11 12.99 -3.93
N LEU A 188 3.07 14.21 -4.49
CA LEU A 188 2.83 14.39 -5.92
C LEU A 188 3.92 13.74 -6.78
N SER A 189 5.19 13.82 -6.36
CA SER A 189 6.28 13.14 -7.07
C SER A 189 6.19 11.62 -6.97
N GLY A 190 5.76 11.09 -5.82
CA GLY A 190 5.51 9.65 -5.67
C GLY A 190 4.37 9.17 -6.57
N LEU A 191 3.23 9.89 -6.61
CA LEU A 191 2.12 9.58 -7.50
C LEU A 191 2.54 9.66 -8.97
N LEU A 192 3.29 10.69 -9.34
CA LEU A 192 3.82 10.84 -10.69
C LEU A 192 4.77 9.71 -11.06
N ALA A 193 5.61 9.25 -10.11
CA ALA A 193 6.49 8.11 -10.34
C ALA A 193 5.69 6.83 -10.62
N ILE A 194 4.58 6.59 -9.92
CA ILE A 194 3.68 5.46 -10.19
C ILE A 194 3.08 5.57 -11.60
N VAL A 195 2.62 6.76 -11.99
CA VAL A 195 2.06 6.99 -13.32
C VAL A 195 3.12 6.74 -14.42
N LEU A 196 4.34 7.24 -14.24
CA LEU A 196 5.45 7.01 -15.17
C LEU A 196 5.86 5.54 -15.22
N PHE A 197 5.85 4.84 -14.07
CA PHE A 197 6.09 3.40 -14.00
C PHE A 197 5.10 2.63 -14.87
N ILE A 198 3.80 2.86 -14.67
CA ILE A 198 2.74 2.21 -15.45
C ILE A 198 2.87 2.57 -16.94
N LEU A 199 3.08 3.85 -17.23
CA LEU A 199 3.23 4.33 -18.60
C LEU A 199 4.39 3.64 -19.32
N THR A 200 5.53 3.49 -18.65
CA THR A 200 6.73 2.84 -19.21
C THR A 200 6.47 1.37 -19.55
N LEU A 201 5.71 0.66 -18.70
CA LEU A 201 5.41 -0.76 -18.92
C LEU A 201 4.35 -0.99 -20.01
N VAL A 202 3.30 -0.13 -20.05
CA VAL A 202 2.20 -0.27 -21.03
C VAL A 202 2.63 0.15 -22.43
N THR A 203 3.54 1.13 -22.54
CA THR A 203 3.94 1.65 -23.86
C THR A 203 5.33 1.10 -24.26
N SER A 204 6.28 1.96 -24.29
CA SER A 204 7.72 1.63 -24.43
C SER A 204 8.51 2.73 -23.76
N PRO A 205 9.76 2.50 -23.34
CA PRO A 205 10.59 3.55 -22.75
C PRO A 205 10.70 4.78 -23.65
N PHE A 206 10.81 4.59 -24.96
CA PHE A 206 10.84 5.68 -25.94
C PHE A 206 9.56 6.51 -25.90
N THR A 207 8.40 5.85 -25.99
CA THR A 207 7.08 6.54 -25.97
C THR A 207 6.84 7.25 -24.64
N ALA A 208 7.20 6.61 -23.52
CA ALA A 208 7.11 7.20 -22.19
C ALA A 208 7.96 8.49 -22.07
N ILE A 209 9.20 8.49 -22.60
CA ILE A 209 10.07 9.68 -22.62
C ILE A 209 9.46 10.78 -23.50
N VAL A 210 8.94 10.45 -24.68
CA VAL A 210 8.29 11.43 -25.57
C VAL A 210 7.09 12.08 -24.88
N ILE A 211 6.22 11.29 -24.24
CA ILE A 211 5.08 11.80 -23.49
C ILE A 211 5.56 12.69 -22.32
N TRP A 212 6.58 12.27 -21.59
CA TRP A 212 7.14 13.02 -20.46
C TRP A 212 7.72 14.38 -20.90
N ILE A 213 8.51 14.39 -21.98
CA ILE A 213 9.00 15.63 -22.58
C ILE A 213 7.84 16.51 -23.03
N GLY A 214 6.82 15.92 -23.66
CA GLY A 214 5.62 16.63 -24.10
C GLY A 214 4.89 17.34 -22.96
N MET A 215 4.74 16.68 -21.83
CA MET A 215 4.14 17.29 -20.62
C MET A 215 4.96 18.45 -20.09
N ILE A 216 6.28 18.35 -20.09
CA ILE A 216 7.17 19.43 -19.65
C ILE A 216 7.13 20.61 -20.62
N VAL A 217 7.17 20.35 -21.92
CA VAL A 217 7.07 21.39 -22.98
C VAL A 217 5.72 22.09 -22.88
N LEU A 218 4.64 21.35 -22.71
CA LEU A 218 3.29 21.91 -22.53
C LEU A 218 3.24 22.80 -21.27
N PHE A 219 3.75 22.31 -20.14
CA PHE A 219 3.78 23.06 -18.88
C PHE A 219 4.59 24.38 -19.01
N LEU A 220 5.76 24.30 -19.63
CA LEU A 220 6.60 25.48 -19.87
C LEU A 220 5.94 26.47 -20.84
N SER A 221 5.28 25.95 -21.88
CA SER A 221 4.57 26.78 -22.86
C SER A 221 3.37 27.50 -22.25
N LEU A 222 2.58 26.83 -21.40
CA LEU A 222 1.46 27.43 -20.67
C LEU A 222 1.93 28.52 -19.68
N LYS A 223 3.11 28.36 -19.09
CA LYS A 223 3.73 29.35 -18.17
C LYS A 223 4.47 30.48 -18.90
N SER A 224 4.58 30.43 -20.21
CA SER A 224 5.27 31.43 -21.01
C SER A 224 4.42 32.69 -21.24
N ARG A 225 5.03 33.75 -21.74
CA ARG A 225 4.36 35.02 -22.03
C ARG A 225 3.35 34.93 -23.18
N ASN A 226 3.59 34.04 -24.16
CA ASN A 226 2.76 33.85 -25.33
C ASN A 226 2.43 32.31 -25.52
N PRO A 227 1.47 31.73 -24.74
CA PRO A 227 1.21 30.31 -24.78
C PRO A 227 0.66 29.84 -26.13
N LEU A 228 -0.16 30.65 -26.82
CA LEU A 228 -0.76 30.32 -28.11
C LEU A 228 0.27 30.08 -29.23
N ILE A 229 1.44 30.71 -29.15
CA ILE A 229 2.53 30.52 -30.11
C ILE A 229 3.46 29.39 -29.65
N ASN A 230 3.76 29.34 -28.36
CA ASN A 230 4.76 28.42 -27.84
C ASN A 230 4.27 26.96 -27.73
N ILE A 231 2.96 26.72 -27.61
CA ILE A 231 2.40 25.36 -27.61
C ILE A 231 2.62 24.68 -28.98
N PRO A 232 2.20 25.26 -30.12
CA PRO A 232 2.41 24.62 -31.42
C PRO A 232 3.91 24.54 -31.80
N VAL A 233 4.73 25.50 -31.44
CA VAL A 233 6.18 25.45 -31.66
C VAL A 233 6.82 24.33 -30.83
N GLY A 234 6.44 24.21 -29.56
CA GLY A 234 6.90 23.12 -28.71
C GLY A 234 6.44 21.74 -29.19
N ALA A 235 5.20 21.62 -29.63
CA ALA A 235 4.69 20.38 -30.23
C ALA A 235 5.42 20.01 -31.52
N ALA A 236 5.66 20.98 -32.42
CA ALA A 236 6.40 20.77 -33.66
C ALA A 236 7.86 20.37 -33.41
N SER A 237 8.53 21.00 -32.44
CA SER A 237 9.89 20.63 -32.05
C SER A 237 9.97 19.21 -31.45
N LEU A 238 8.99 18.84 -30.63
CA LEU A 238 8.91 17.49 -30.05
C LEU A 238 8.69 16.43 -31.13
N THR A 239 7.75 16.67 -32.07
CA THR A 239 7.52 15.74 -33.20
C THR A 239 8.77 15.59 -34.05
N LEU A 240 9.46 16.69 -34.37
CA LEU A 240 10.68 16.66 -35.16
C LEU A 240 11.75 15.79 -34.44
N VAL A 241 11.98 16.03 -33.15
CA VAL A 241 12.98 15.28 -32.35
C VAL A 241 12.61 13.81 -32.21
N SER A 242 11.31 13.49 -32.07
CA SER A 242 10.86 12.10 -31.96
C SER A 242 10.96 11.33 -33.31
N PHE A 243 10.87 12.03 -34.46
CA PHE A 243 11.09 11.42 -35.77
C PHE A 243 12.57 11.29 -36.18
N LEU A 244 13.46 12.01 -35.51
CA LEU A 244 14.90 12.01 -35.84
C LEU A 244 15.54 10.60 -35.85
N PRO A 245 15.25 9.69 -34.89
CA PRO A 245 15.78 8.34 -34.89
C PRO A 245 15.37 7.53 -36.13
N ARG A 246 14.15 7.72 -36.63
CA ARG A 246 13.65 7.08 -37.85
C ARG A 246 14.31 7.66 -39.10
N LEU A 247 14.45 9.00 -39.19
CA LEU A 247 15.09 9.71 -40.28
C LEU A 247 16.55 9.30 -40.44
N CYS A 248 17.28 9.12 -39.33
CA CYS A 248 18.70 8.75 -39.35
C CYS A 248 18.93 7.25 -39.45
N ARG A 249 17.92 6.42 -39.69
CA ARG A 249 17.99 4.94 -39.72
C ARG A 249 18.66 4.32 -38.47
N ILE A 250 18.53 4.98 -37.35
CA ILE A 250 19.12 4.54 -36.07
C ILE A 250 18.55 3.19 -35.64
N GLU A 251 17.24 2.94 -35.92
CA GLU A 251 16.61 1.64 -35.68
C GLU A 251 17.31 0.50 -36.42
N SER A 252 17.79 0.73 -37.67
CA SER A 252 18.54 -0.27 -38.43
C SER A 252 19.93 -0.53 -37.86
N ILE A 253 20.57 0.51 -37.29
CA ILE A 253 21.87 0.41 -36.63
C ILE A 253 21.76 -0.28 -35.27
N SER A 254 20.68 0.03 -34.50
CA SER A 254 20.43 -0.58 -33.19
C SER A 254 20.18 -2.08 -33.27
N ASN A 255 19.50 -2.54 -34.33
CA ASN A 255 19.23 -3.96 -34.58
C ASN A 255 20.51 -4.76 -34.95
N VAL A 256 21.52 -4.09 -35.50
CA VAL A 256 22.80 -4.72 -35.87
C VAL A 256 23.80 -4.67 -34.71
N THR A 257 23.84 -3.59 -33.95
CA THR A 257 24.87 -3.36 -32.93
C THR A 257 24.39 -3.61 -31.49
N GLY A 258 23.09 -3.61 -31.24
CA GLY A 258 22.48 -3.74 -29.90
C GLY A 258 22.80 -2.60 -28.92
N ILE A 259 23.65 -1.63 -29.34
CA ILE A 259 24.25 -0.62 -28.43
C ILE A 259 23.42 0.63 -28.32
N PHE A 260 22.63 1.00 -29.33
CA PHE A 260 21.90 2.27 -29.35
C PHE A 260 20.40 2.08 -29.56
N LYS A 261 19.68 1.94 -28.46
CA LYS A 261 18.22 1.95 -28.50
C LYS A 261 17.69 3.39 -28.78
N PRO A 262 16.55 3.58 -29.46
CA PRO A 262 16.00 4.91 -29.81
C PRO A 262 15.81 5.85 -28.60
N GLU A 263 15.45 5.30 -27.45
CA GLU A 263 15.30 6.03 -26.18
C GLU A 263 16.62 6.63 -25.69
N VAL A 264 17.75 5.94 -25.88
CA VAL A 264 19.09 6.42 -25.53
C VAL A 264 19.46 7.62 -26.38
N TRP A 265 19.22 7.56 -27.69
CA TRP A 265 19.45 8.68 -28.60
C TRP A 265 18.61 9.89 -28.25
N LEU A 266 17.32 9.71 -27.94
CA LEU A 266 16.43 10.79 -27.53
C LEU A 266 16.96 11.48 -26.28
N THR A 267 17.44 10.70 -25.30
CA THR A 267 18.01 11.26 -24.07
C THR A 267 19.36 11.94 -24.29
N LEU A 268 20.23 11.38 -25.13
CA LEU A 268 21.52 12.01 -25.50
C LEU A 268 21.33 13.38 -26.18
N LEU A 269 20.25 13.56 -26.95
CA LEU A 269 19.94 14.84 -27.60
C LEU A 269 19.33 15.87 -26.61
N THR A 270 18.48 15.42 -25.71
CA THR A 270 17.67 16.31 -24.84
C THR A 270 18.31 16.57 -23.48
N LEU A 271 19.10 15.63 -22.93
CA LEU A 271 19.75 15.77 -21.62
C LEU A 271 20.77 16.90 -21.54
N PRO A 272 21.66 17.13 -22.53
CA PRO A 272 22.59 18.28 -22.51
C PRO A 272 21.86 19.62 -22.46
N VAL A 273 20.73 19.74 -23.18
CA VAL A 273 19.88 20.93 -23.15
C VAL A 273 19.28 21.14 -21.77
N ALA A 274 18.77 20.07 -21.13
CA ALA A 274 18.24 20.14 -19.78
C ALA A 274 19.32 20.50 -18.76
N LEU A 275 20.52 19.95 -18.86
CA LEU A 275 21.67 20.27 -18.00
C LEU A 275 22.11 21.73 -18.17
N TYR A 276 22.20 22.23 -19.40
CA TYR A 276 22.52 23.61 -19.69
C TYR A 276 21.54 24.59 -19.03
N PHE A 277 20.22 24.39 -19.23
CA PHE A 277 19.22 25.26 -18.65
C PHE A 277 19.16 25.15 -17.12
N THR A 278 19.36 23.95 -16.56
CA THR A 278 19.43 23.75 -15.11
C THR A 278 20.63 24.54 -14.54
N GLY A 279 21.82 24.38 -15.10
CA GLY A 279 23.02 25.08 -14.66
C GLY A 279 22.89 26.60 -14.79
N LYS A 280 22.43 27.08 -15.96
CA LYS A 280 22.23 28.51 -16.23
C LYS A 280 21.28 29.20 -15.25
N PHE A 281 20.22 28.48 -14.79
CA PHE A 281 19.18 29.03 -13.92
C PHE A 281 19.25 28.55 -12.49
N LEU A 282 20.31 27.82 -12.10
CA LEU A 282 20.44 27.23 -10.76
C LEU A 282 20.25 28.29 -9.64
N PHE A 283 20.83 29.46 -9.78
CA PHE A 283 20.77 30.54 -8.80
C PHE A 283 19.77 31.66 -9.15
N ASN A 284 19.07 31.55 -10.27
CA ASN A 284 18.17 32.61 -10.73
C ASN A 284 16.73 32.36 -10.24
N LYS A 285 16.29 33.08 -9.20
CA LYS A 285 14.95 32.99 -8.63
C LYS A 285 13.81 33.20 -9.63
N ARG A 286 13.96 34.12 -10.60
CA ARG A 286 12.95 34.42 -11.61
C ARG A 286 12.77 33.30 -12.63
N LYS A 287 13.75 32.42 -12.78
CA LYS A 287 13.74 31.28 -13.71
C LYS A 287 13.60 29.95 -12.99
N SER A 288 13.14 29.97 -11.75
CA SER A 288 12.96 28.74 -10.95
C SER A 288 12.04 27.71 -11.63
N VAL A 289 11.02 28.15 -12.37
CA VAL A 289 10.11 27.28 -13.12
C VAL A 289 10.88 26.46 -14.16
N VAL A 290 11.75 27.12 -14.96
CA VAL A 290 12.55 26.41 -15.98
C VAL A 290 13.52 25.44 -15.33
N ARG A 291 14.24 25.87 -14.30
CA ARG A 291 15.14 24.99 -13.53
C ARG A 291 14.41 23.76 -12.98
N ASN A 292 13.27 23.98 -12.32
CA ASN A 292 12.51 22.88 -11.70
C ASN A 292 11.93 21.91 -12.75
N SER A 293 11.51 22.44 -13.92
CA SER A 293 11.05 21.59 -15.03
C SER A 293 12.17 20.76 -15.64
N MET A 294 13.39 21.31 -15.72
CA MET A 294 14.54 20.57 -16.23
C MET A 294 15.02 19.52 -15.22
N LEU A 295 14.95 19.81 -13.91
CA LEU A 295 15.21 18.81 -12.86
C LEU A 295 14.15 17.69 -12.91
N ALA A 296 12.86 18.04 -13.07
CA ALA A 296 11.79 17.06 -13.25
C ALA A 296 12.02 16.19 -14.49
N TYR A 297 12.49 16.78 -15.59
CA TYR A 297 12.86 16.03 -16.79
C TYR A 297 13.94 14.99 -16.49
N MET A 298 15.06 15.37 -15.86
CA MET A 298 16.14 14.46 -15.52
C MET A 298 15.70 13.33 -14.60
N LEU A 299 14.90 13.68 -13.57
CA LEU A 299 14.36 12.70 -12.64
C LEU A 299 13.39 11.72 -13.32
N GLY A 300 12.50 12.22 -14.19
CA GLY A 300 11.54 11.37 -14.90
C GLY A 300 12.21 10.44 -15.90
N VAL A 301 13.18 10.94 -16.69
CA VAL A 301 13.99 10.12 -17.60
C VAL A 301 14.77 9.06 -16.82
N GLY A 302 15.44 9.45 -15.73
CA GLY A 302 16.15 8.52 -14.87
C GLY A 302 15.23 7.44 -14.29
N LEU A 303 14.00 7.81 -13.92
CA LEU A 303 13.00 6.86 -13.45
C LEU A 303 12.58 5.89 -14.56
N ILE A 304 12.29 6.38 -15.77
CA ILE A 304 11.88 5.52 -16.90
C ILE A 304 12.95 4.46 -17.18
N PHE A 305 14.24 4.86 -17.27
CA PHE A 305 15.32 3.88 -17.44
C PHE A 305 15.49 2.93 -16.25
N SER A 306 15.27 3.45 -15.03
CA SER A 306 15.31 2.61 -13.82
C SER A 306 14.21 1.56 -13.83
N VAL A 307 13.01 1.92 -14.30
CA VAL A 307 11.87 0.98 -14.44
C VAL A 307 12.21 -0.12 -15.42
N ASP A 308 12.70 0.22 -16.60
CA ASP A 308 13.11 -0.73 -17.63
C ASP A 308 14.18 -1.70 -17.09
N PHE A 309 15.21 -1.14 -16.45
CA PHE A 309 16.28 -1.95 -15.85
C PHE A 309 15.78 -2.87 -14.72
N VAL A 310 14.97 -2.34 -13.80
CA VAL A 310 14.43 -3.13 -12.67
C VAL A 310 13.50 -4.22 -13.18
N PHE A 311 12.68 -3.91 -14.16
CA PHE A 311 11.73 -4.86 -14.73
C PHE A 311 12.45 -6.03 -15.42
N ASP A 312 13.53 -5.75 -16.18
CA ASP A 312 14.23 -6.76 -16.95
C ASP A 312 15.31 -7.54 -16.15
N HIS A 313 15.90 -6.93 -15.09
CA HIS A 313 17.08 -7.49 -14.44
C HIS A 313 16.93 -7.75 -12.93
N VAL A 314 15.95 -7.11 -12.25
CA VAL A 314 15.82 -7.19 -10.81
C VAL A 314 14.58 -7.98 -10.37
N LEU A 315 13.46 -7.83 -11.09
CA LEU A 315 12.24 -8.55 -10.78
C LEU A 315 12.38 -10.03 -11.11
N GLN A 316 11.87 -10.87 -10.20
CA GLN A 316 11.76 -12.31 -10.43
C GLN A 316 10.67 -12.61 -11.48
N ASP A 317 10.81 -13.69 -12.24
CA ASP A 317 9.88 -14.02 -13.33
C ASP A 317 8.40 -14.04 -12.91
N HIS A 318 8.12 -14.58 -11.74
CA HIS A 318 6.75 -14.61 -11.21
C HIS A 318 6.19 -13.22 -10.85
N GLN A 319 7.03 -12.28 -10.42
CA GLN A 319 6.61 -10.89 -10.14
C GLN A 319 6.38 -10.13 -11.44
N ARG A 320 7.25 -10.34 -12.43
CA ARG A 320 7.10 -9.78 -13.77
C ARG A 320 5.81 -10.25 -14.44
N LEU A 321 5.53 -11.56 -14.42
CA LEU A 321 4.31 -12.14 -14.97
C LEU A 321 3.03 -11.57 -14.32
N ARG A 322 3.04 -11.34 -13.01
CA ARG A 322 1.90 -10.71 -12.31
C ARG A 322 1.64 -9.28 -12.78
N ILE A 323 2.68 -8.51 -13.06
CA ILE A 323 2.55 -7.14 -13.56
C ILE A 323 2.12 -7.17 -15.04
N GLU A 324 2.71 -8.00 -15.87
CA GLU A 324 2.35 -8.16 -17.28
C GLU A 324 0.88 -8.60 -17.44
N SER A 325 0.42 -9.55 -16.62
CA SER A 325 -0.96 -10.01 -16.61
C SER A 325 -1.94 -8.91 -16.15
N LEU A 326 -1.57 -8.12 -15.12
CA LEU A 326 -2.38 -7.00 -14.66
C LEU A 326 -2.59 -5.95 -15.76
N LEU A 327 -1.51 -5.64 -16.50
CA LEU A 327 -1.53 -4.61 -17.55
C LEU A 327 -2.11 -5.13 -18.87
N GLY A 328 -2.50 -6.42 -18.94
CA GLY A 328 -3.01 -7.03 -20.16
C GLY A 328 -1.95 -7.17 -21.26
N ILE A 329 -0.67 -7.15 -20.92
CA ILE A 329 0.44 -7.32 -21.86
C ILE A 329 0.58 -8.79 -22.26
N LYS A 330 0.38 -9.68 -21.29
CA LYS A 330 0.28 -11.13 -21.50
C LYS A 330 -0.98 -11.65 -20.84
N ASP A 331 -1.85 -12.25 -21.62
CA ASP A 331 -2.97 -13.03 -21.12
C ASP A 331 -2.45 -14.40 -20.67
N ASP A 332 -2.35 -14.60 -19.37
CA ASP A 332 -2.07 -15.90 -18.77
C ASP A 332 -3.18 -16.25 -17.75
N PRO A 333 -4.38 -16.57 -18.25
CA PRO A 333 -5.53 -16.86 -17.39
C PRO A 333 -5.41 -18.21 -16.64
N MET A 334 -4.43 -19.04 -16.96
CA MET A 334 -4.14 -20.32 -16.31
C MET A 334 -2.95 -20.28 -15.37
N GLY A 335 -2.13 -19.19 -15.41
CA GLY A 335 -0.94 -19.01 -14.59
C GLY A 335 -1.06 -17.83 -13.61
N ALA A 336 -0.20 -16.83 -13.75
CA ALA A 336 -0.11 -15.70 -12.82
C ALA A 336 -1.40 -14.86 -12.69
N GLY A 337 -2.23 -14.81 -13.75
CA GLY A 337 -3.53 -14.12 -13.78
C GLY A 337 -4.71 -14.95 -13.27
N TYR A 338 -4.54 -16.24 -13.02
CA TYR A 338 -5.64 -17.16 -12.68
C TYR A 338 -6.47 -16.67 -11.49
N ASN A 339 -5.82 -16.33 -10.38
CA ASN A 339 -6.50 -15.91 -9.15
C ASN A 339 -7.39 -14.68 -9.37
N VAL A 340 -6.88 -13.68 -10.10
CA VAL A 340 -7.62 -12.45 -10.42
C VAL A 340 -8.76 -12.75 -11.38
N HIS A 341 -8.54 -13.61 -12.37
CA HIS A 341 -9.57 -13.98 -13.34
C HIS A 341 -10.74 -14.70 -12.64
N GLN A 342 -10.45 -15.69 -11.79
CA GLN A 342 -11.47 -16.42 -11.02
C GLN A 342 -12.17 -15.51 -10.01
N SER A 343 -11.44 -14.61 -9.36
CA SER A 343 -12.01 -13.62 -8.44
C SER A 343 -13.01 -12.69 -9.15
N LYS A 344 -12.68 -12.20 -10.35
CA LYS A 344 -13.62 -11.38 -11.17
C LYS A 344 -14.86 -12.15 -11.58
N ILE A 345 -14.72 -13.45 -11.95
CA ILE A 345 -15.84 -14.31 -12.28
C ILE A 345 -16.75 -14.48 -11.05
N ALA A 346 -16.16 -14.75 -9.88
CA ALA A 346 -16.89 -14.90 -8.63
C ALA A 346 -17.70 -13.63 -8.32
N ILE A 347 -17.04 -12.47 -8.24
CA ILE A 347 -17.67 -11.18 -7.95
C ILE A 347 -18.79 -10.88 -8.98
N GLY A 348 -18.48 -11.04 -10.28
CA GLY A 348 -19.44 -10.77 -11.36
C GLY A 348 -20.66 -11.67 -11.32
N SER A 349 -20.49 -12.91 -10.89
CA SER A 349 -21.57 -13.90 -10.77
C SER A 349 -22.57 -13.61 -9.64
N GLY A 350 -22.18 -12.79 -8.65
CA GLY A 350 -23.05 -12.44 -7.53
C GLY A 350 -24.14 -11.43 -7.85
N GLY A 351 -24.03 -10.65 -8.93
CA GLY A 351 -25.03 -9.65 -9.32
C GLY A 351 -25.32 -8.62 -8.22
N LEU A 352 -26.56 -8.17 -8.09
CA LEU A 352 -26.93 -7.12 -7.12
C LEU A 352 -27.04 -7.67 -5.69
N PHE A 353 -27.68 -8.81 -5.48
CA PHE A 353 -28.00 -9.34 -4.14
C PHE A 353 -27.21 -10.59 -3.74
N GLY A 354 -26.32 -11.06 -4.61
CA GLY A 354 -25.56 -12.27 -4.39
C GLY A 354 -26.33 -13.55 -4.68
N LYS A 355 -25.60 -14.68 -4.66
CA LYS A 355 -26.19 -16.02 -4.78
C LYS A 355 -26.83 -16.53 -3.48
N GLY A 356 -26.60 -15.82 -2.38
CA GLY A 356 -26.99 -16.22 -1.03
C GLY A 356 -25.87 -16.91 -0.26
N PHE A 357 -25.95 -16.84 1.05
CA PHE A 357 -24.99 -17.44 1.97
C PHE A 357 -24.87 -18.95 1.73
N LEU A 358 -23.64 -19.48 1.67
CA LEU A 358 -23.31 -20.89 1.34
C LEU A 358 -23.65 -21.33 -0.09
N ASN A 359 -24.06 -20.44 -0.95
CA ASN A 359 -24.43 -20.76 -2.34
C ASN A 359 -23.41 -20.27 -3.37
N GLY A 360 -22.23 -19.82 -2.93
CA GLY A 360 -21.14 -19.43 -3.81
C GLY A 360 -20.61 -20.64 -4.58
N THR A 361 -20.63 -20.60 -5.90
CA THR A 361 -20.15 -21.70 -6.74
C THR A 361 -18.65 -21.65 -6.98
N GLN A 362 -18.09 -20.45 -7.16
CA GLN A 362 -16.66 -20.27 -7.38
C GLN A 362 -15.86 -20.43 -6.08
N THR A 363 -16.37 -19.88 -4.99
CA THR A 363 -15.73 -19.91 -3.68
C THR A 363 -15.90 -21.23 -2.96
N ARG A 364 -17.03 -21.93 -3.11
CA ARG A 364 -17.27 -23.21 -2.44
C ARG A 364 -16.49 -24.37 -3.05
N PHE A 365 -16.23 -24.35 -4.37
CA PHE A 365 -15.49 -25.40 -5.07
C PHE A 365 -13.99 -25.09 -5.22
N ASP A 366 -13.45 -24.19 -4.42
CA ASP A 366 -12.02 -23.81 -4.38
C ASP A 366 -11.44 -23.37 -5.74
N PHE A 367 -12.29 -22.82 -6.64
CA PHE A 367 -11.81 -22.29 -7.91
C PHE A 367 -10.96 -21.01 -7.72
N VAL A 368 -11.15 -20.28 -6.61
CA VAL A 368 -10.34 -19.12 -6.25
C VAL A 368 -9.31 -19.53 -5.20
N PRO A 369 -8.02 -19.66 -5.54
CA PRO A 369 -6.99 -19.95 -4.55
C PRO A 369 -6.93 -18.86 -3.48
N GLU A 370 -6.61 -19.26 -2.22
CA GLU A 370 -6.49 -18.35 -1.08
C GLU A 370 -7.74 -17.48 -0.84
N GLN A 371 -8.92 -18.01 -1.14
CA GLN A 371 -10.21 -17.30 -1.00
C GLN A 371 -10.55 -16.90 0.44
N SER A 372 -10.05 -17.62 1.45
CA SER A 372 -10.27 -17.30 2.86
C SER A 372 -9.30 -16.24 3.42
N THR A 373 -8.20 -15.98 2.73
CA THR A 373 -7.13 -15.07 3.14
C THR A 373 -7.11 -13.81 2.27
N ASP A 374 -6.38 -13.86 1.16
CA ASP A 374 -6.10 -12.68 0.33
C ASP A 374 -7.27 -12.29 -0.57
N PHE A 375 -8.08 -13.27 -1.00
CA PHE A 375 -9.20 -13.08 -1.91
C PHE A 375 -10.58 -13.14 -1.23
N ILE A 376 -10.65 -12.94 0.11
CA ILE A 376 -11.91 -13.04 0.85
C ILE A 376 -13.00 -12.10 0.33
N PHE A 377 -12.64 -10.96 -0.26
CA PHE A 377 -13.59 -10.02 -0.84
C PHE A 377 -14.37 -10.61 -2.03
N CYS A 378 -13.82 -11.61 -2.75
CA CYS A 378 -14.56 -12.29 -3.82
C CYS A 378 -15.71 -13.15 -3.27
N THR A 379 -15.55 -13.76 -2.08
CA THR A 379 -16.63 -14.49 -1.40
C THR A 379 -17.77 -13.55 -1.02
N ILE A 380 -17.43 -12.36 -0.51
CA ILE A 380 -18.41 -11.31 -0.22
C ILE A 380 -19.16 -10.90 -1.50
N GLY A 381 -18.44 -10.68 -2.59
CA GLY A 381 -19.01 -10.29 -3.89
C GLY A 381 -19.90 -11.38 -4.50
N GLU A 382 -19.53 -12.66 -4.37
CA GLU A 382 -20.30 -13.78 -4.90
C GLU A 382 -21.57 -14.05 -4.10
N GLU A 383 -21.46 -14.15 -2.76
CA GLU A 383 -22.56 -14.56 -1.89
C GLU A 383 -23.53 -13.43 -1.53
N TRP A 384 -23.02 -12.23 -1.29
CA TRP A 384 -23.81 -11.07 -0.86
C TRP A 384 -24.00 -10.03 -1.98
N GLY A 385 -23.37 -10.22 -3.13
CA GLY A 385 -23.48 -9.39 -4.29
C GLY A 385 -22.96 -7.96 -4.11
N PHE A 386 -23.38 -7.07 -5.00
CA PHE A 386 -23.00 -5.66 -4.96
C PHE A 386 -23.42 -4.97 -3.64
N VAL A 387 -24.61 -5.28 -3.12
CA VAL A 387 -25.10 -4.69 -1.87
C VAL A 387 -24.22 -5.09 -0.68
N GLY A 388 -23.82 -6.37 -0.57
CA GLY A 388 -22.91 -6.82 0.47
C GLY A 388 -21.54 -6.19 0.37
N ALA A 389 -20.97 -6.12 -0.84
CA ALA A 389 -19.72 -5.43 -1.11
C ALA A 389 -19.77 -3.94 -0.71
N LEU A 390 -20.86 -3.25 -1.07
CA LEU A 390 -21.08 -1.85 -0.72
C LEU A 390 -21.19 -1.62 0.79
N LEU A 391 -21.86 -2.51 1.52
CA LEU A 391 -21.97 -2.46 2.98
C LEU A 391 -20.59 -2.60 3.65
N VAL A 392 -19.77 -3.54 3.19
CA VAL A 392 -18.40 -3.73 3.73
C VAL A 392 -17.52 -2.53 3.42
N ILE A 393 -17.52 -2.03 2.19
CA ILE A 393 -16.77 -0.83 1.79
C ILE A 393 -17.27 0.40 2.58
N GLY A 394 -18.59 0.55 2.74
CA GLY A 394 -19.19 1.62 3.54
C GLY A 394 -18.79 1.57 5.01
N CYS A 395 -18.68 0.37 5.58
CA CYS A 395 -18.18 0.19 6.95
C CYS A 395 -16.70 0.59 7.07
N TYR A 396 -15.83 0.19 6.12
CA TYR A 396 -14.44 0.66 6.10
C TYR A 396 -14.33 2.16 5.92
N LEU A 397 -15.12 2.74 5.04
CA LEU A 397 -15.14 4.19 4.84
C LEU A 397 -15.56 4.92 6.13
N THR A 398 -16.58 4.42 6.82
CA THR A 398 -17.04 4.95 8.10
C THR A 398 -15.94 4.83 9.16
N LEU A 399 -15.27 3.68 9.25
CA LEU A 399 -14.15 3.44 10.15
C LEU A 399 -13.01 4.44 9.89
N LEU A 400 -12.61 4.61 8.63
CA LEU A 400 -11.52 5.50 8.21
C LEU A 400 -11.85 6.98 8.47
N ILE A 401 -13.03 7.45 8.07
CA ILE A 401 -13.49 8.81 8.35
C ILE A 401 -13.50 9.07 9.86
N ARG A 402 -13.98 8.11 10.63
CA ARG A 402 -14.03 8.23 12.09
C ARG A 402 -12.64 8.25 12.71
N LEU A 403 -11.69 7.44 12.20
CA LEU A 403 -10.29 7.43 12.63
C LEU A 403 -9.60 8.76 12.32
N PHE A 404 -9.73 9.30 11.11
CA PHE A 404 -9.15 10.59 10.76
C PHE A 404 -9.74 11.72 11.63
N ASN A 405 -11.06 11.77 11.79
CA ASN A 405 -11.70 12.77 12.64
C ASN A 405 -11.29 12.63 14.12
N ALA A 406 -11.12 11.40 14.59
CA ALA A 406 -10.65 11.14 15.93
C ALA A 406 -9.18 11.52 16.12
N ALA A 407 -8.33 11.31 15.11
CA ALA A 407 -6.94 11.74 15.12
C ALA A 407 -6.81 13.29 15.14
N GLU A 408 -7.62 13.99 14.33
CA GLU A 408 -7.58 15.48 14.30
C GLU A 408 -7.95 16.12 15.64
N ARG A 409 -8.89 15.55 16.39
CA ARG A 409 -9.32 16.11 17.69
C ARG A 409 -8.35 15.82 18.84
N GLN A 410 -7.26 15.04 18.62
CA GLN A 410 -6.32 14.68 19.67
C GLN A 410 -5.56 15.91 20.21
N LYS A 411 -5.52 16.05 21.52
CA LYS A 411 -4.72 17.07 22.22
C LYS A 411 -3.22 16.73 22.19
N SER A 412 -2.90 15.45 22.32
CA SER A 412 -1.53 14.94 22.26
C SER A 412 -1.08 14.79 20.80
N ARG A 413 0.08 15.36 20.47
CA ARG A 413 0.70 15.20 19.14
C ARG A 413 1.04 13.74 18.85
N PHE A 414 1.51 13.00 19.86
CA PHE A 414 1.74 11.55 19.78
C PHE A 414 0.49 10.79 19.33
N ALA A 415 -0.63 10.99 20.05
CA ALA A 415 -1.89 10.31 19.74
C ALA A 415 -2.44 10.67 18.35
N ARG A 416 -2.27 11.94 17.93
CA ARG A 416 -2.66 12.39 16.59
C ARG A 416 -1.88 11.68 15.50
N ILE A 417 -0.55 11.68 15.59
CA ILE A 417 0.34 11.05 14.60
C ILE A 417 0.08 9.54 14.55
N TYR A 418 -0.02 8.90 15.71
CA TYR A 418 -0.34 7.48 15.79
C TYR A 418 -1.68 7.16 15.13
N GLY A 419 -2.71 7.96 15.38
CA GLY A 419 -4.04 7.81 14.76
C GLY A 419 -3.99 7.93 13.24
N TYR A 420 -3.22 8.87 12.69
CA TYR A 420 -2.98 8.96 11.25
C TYR A 420 -2.25 7.75 10.70
N CYS A 421 -1.26 7.21 11.42
CA CYS A 421 -0.57 5.99 11.01
C CYS A 421 -1.52 4.78 10.99
N VAL A 422 -2.40 4.64 12.00
CA VAL A 422 -3.42 3.58 12.05
C VAL A 422 -4.38 3.68 10.86
N ALA A 423 -4.94 4.87 10.63
CA ALA A 423 -5.87 5.11 9.52
C ALA A 423 -5.21 4.84 8.17
N SER A 424 -3.98 5.31 7.97
CA SER A 424 -3.22 5.11 6.74
C SER A 424 -2.90 3.62 6.49
N CYS A 425 -2.54 2.89 7.53
CA CYS A 425 -2.26 1.46 7.43
C CYS A 425 -3.51 0.67 7.01
N ILE A 426 -4.65 0.91 7.68
CA ILE A 426 -5.92 0.27 7.32
C ILE A 426 -6.34 0.66 5.90
N LEU A 427 -6.24 1.94 5.54
CA LEU A 427 -6.57 2.42 4.19
C LEU A 427 -5.76 1.68 3.12
N MET A 428 -4.44 1.57 3.29
CA MET A 428 -3.59 0.89 2.32
C MET A 428 -3.93 -0.59 2.16
N HIS A 429 -4.18 -1.30 3.27
CA HIS A 429 -4.62 -2.70 3.21
C HIS A 429 -5.94 -2.85 2.45
N VAL A 430 -6.95 -2.01 2.75
CA VAL A 430 -8.26 -2.04 2.09
C VAL A 430 -8.13 -1.74 0.59
N VAL A 431 -7.39 -0.68 0.23
CA VAL A 431 -7.22 -0.28 -1.18
C VAL A 431 -6.49 -1.36 -1.97
N ILE A 432 -5.40 -1.91 -1.41
CA ILE A 432 -4.62 -2.92 -2.14
C ILE A 432 -5.38 -4.24 -2.21
N ASN A 433 -5.98 -4.72 -1.10
CA ASN A 433 -6.69 -6.00 -1.10
C ASN A 433 -7.90 -5.97 -2.04
N ILE A 434 -8.80 -4.98 -1.91
CA ILE A 434 -9.94 -4.85 -2.81
C ILE A 434 -9.46 -4.59 -4.24
N GLY A 435 -8.46 -3.72 -4.42
CA GLY A 435 -7.90 -3.43 -5.73
C GLY A 435 -7.36 -4.66 -6.46
N MET A 436 -6.68 -5.59 -5.76
CA MET A 436 -6.19 -6.82 -6.38
C MET A 436 -7.31 -7.81 -6.70
N THR A 437 -8.35 -7.91 -5.86
CA THR A 437 -9.47 -8.83 -6.11
C THR A 437 -10.31 -8.42 -7.31
N ILE A 438 -10.46 -7.12 -7.58
CA ILE A 438 -11.16 -6.59 -8.76
C ILE A 438 -10.22 -6.37 -9.96
N GLY A 439 -8.93 -6.65 -9.82
CA GLY A 439 -7.94 -6.56 -10.89
C GLY A 439 -7.51 -5.14 -11.25
N LEU A 440 -7.52 -4.21 -10.30
CA LEU A 440 -6.96 -2.86 -10.43
C LEU A 440 -5.51 -2.77 -9.91
N MET A 441 -5.07 -3.77 -9.16
CA MET A 441 -3.72 -3.86 -8.59
C MET A 441 -3.15 -5.27 -8.79
N PRO A 442 -1.81 -5.43 -8.85
CA PRO A 442 -1.20 -6.75 -8.94
C PRO A 442 -1.48 -7.57 -7.67
N VAL A 443 -1.49 -8.89 -7.80
CA VAL A 443 -1.64 -9.79 -6.66
C VAL A 443 -0.38 -9.72 -5.80
N ILE A 444 -0.52 -9.15 -4.61
CA ILE A 444 0.60 -8.90 -3.70
C ILE A 444 0.49 -9.79 -2.43
N GLY A 445 -0.70 -10.35 -2.17
CA GLY A 445 -0.91 -11.25 -1.03
C GLY A 445 -0.93 -10.51 0.31
N ILE A 446 -1.86 -9.58 0.51
CA ILE A 446 -2.08 -8.91 1.80
C ILE A 446 -3.52 -9.07 2.28
N PRO A 447 -3.72 -9.35 3.58
CA PRO A 447 -5.05 -9.60 4.11
C PRO A 447 -5.91 -8.33 4.19
N LEU A 448 -7.23 -8.51 4.08
CA LEU A 448 -8.22 -7.48 4.35
C LEU A 448 -8.41 -7.32 5.87
N PRO A 449 -8.17 -6.14 6.46
CA PRO A 449 -8.19 -5.95 7.91
C PRO A 449 -9.49 -6.42 8.57
N PHE A 450 -9.41 -7.20 9.64
CA PHE A 450 -10.52 -7.75 10.44
C PHE A 450 -11.39 -8.80 9.74
N ILE A 451 -11.33 -8.95 8.41
CA ILE A 451 -12.16 -9.88 7.63
C ILE A 451 -11.39 -11.14 7.24
N SER A 452 -10.17 -10.99 6.71
CA SER A 452 -9.37 -12.13 6.24
C SER A 452 -8.99 -13.10 7.34
N TYR A 453 -8.93 -14.39 7.00
CA TYR A 453 -8.38 -15.40 7.87
C TYR A 453 -6.91 -15.18 8.15
N GLY A 454 -6.54 -15.17 9.43
CA GLY A 454 -5.15 -15.04 9.87
C GLY A 454 -5.05 -14.53 11.32
N GLY A 455 -4.56 -15.37 12.23
CA GLY A 455 -4.43 -15.01 13.65
C GLY A 455 -3.51 -13.81 13.86
N SER A 456 -2.31 -13.83 13.25
CA SER A 456 -1.34 -12.73 13.37
C SER A 456 -1.86 -11.40 12.82
N SER A 457 -2.55 -11.43 11.69
CA SER A 457 -3.14 -10.26 11.07
C SER A 457 -4.27 -9.68 11.93
N LEU A 458 -5.20 -10.53 12.38
CA LEU A 458 -6.30 -10.10 13.26
C LEU A 458 -5.77 -9.49 14.56
N TRP A 459 -4.78 -10.11 15.19
CA TRP A 459 -4.14 -9.56 16.40
C TRP A 459 -3.47 -8.23 16.12
N ALA A 460 -2.68 -8.13 15.05
CA ALA A 460 -1.95 -6.91 14.72
C ALA A 460 -2.90 -5.73 14.48
N PHE A 461 -3.97 -5.91 13.69
CA PHE A 461 -4.95 -4.87 13.45
C PHE A 461 -5.78 -4.53 14.69
N THR A 462 -6.11 -5.52 15.51
CA THR A 462 -6.80 -5.29 16.78
C THR A 462 -5.93 -4.46 17.72
N ILE A 463 -4.68 -4.83 17.92
CA ILE A 463 -3.74 -4.07 18.75
C ILE A 463 -3.57 -2.65 18.20
N LEU A 464 -3.34 -2.52 16.89
CA LEU A 464 -3.16 -1.23 16.21
C LEU A 464 -4.36 -0.29 16.47
N LEU A 465 -5.58 -0.78 16.28
CA LEU A 465 -6.80 0.00 16.46
C LEU A 465 -7.07 0.32 17.94
N PHE A 466 -6.97 -0.67 18.82
CA PHE A 466 -7.34 -0.50 20.23
C PHE A 466 -6.32 0.33 21.02
N ILE A 467 -5.04 0.35 20.64
CA ILE A 467 -4.10 1.36 21.18
C ILE A 467 -4.59 2.77 20.85
N PHE A 468 -5.05 3.02 19.62
CA PHE A 468 -5.58 4.34 19.26
C PHE A 468 -6.84 4.68 20.04
N ILE A 469 -7.77 3.74 20.18
CA ILE A 469 -9.00 3.95 20.99
C ILE A 469 -8.63 4.25 22.46
N ARG A 470 -7.61 3.60 23.00
CA ARG A 470 -7.11 3.88 24.36
C ARG A 470 -6.52 5.29 24.49
N LEU A 471 -5.75 5.72 23.50
CA LEU A 471 -5.18 7.08 23.43
C LEU A 471 -6.31 8.13 23.31
N ASP A 472 -7.30 7.89 22.46
CA ASP A 472 -8.46 8.77 22.26
C ASP A 472 -9.30 8.87 23.55
N TYR A 473 -9.52 7.76 24.24
CA TYR A 473 -10.19 7.75 25.54
C TYR A 473 -9.48 8.63 26.59
N GLU A 474 -8.15 8.53 26.68
CA GLU A 474 -7.36 9.33 27.62
C GLU A 474 -7.44 10.83 27.29
N SER A 475 -7.47 11.19 26.02
CA SER A 475 -7.56 12.60 25.58
C SER A 475 -8.91 13.25 25.87
N ARG A 476 -9.96 12.44 26.12
CA ARG A 476 -11.31 12.90 26.45
C ARG A 476 -11.54 12.99 27.97
N LYS A 477 -10.57 12.54 28.80
CA LYS A 477 -10.56 12.76 30.24
C LYS A 477 -10.24 14.20 30.56
#